data_79f2b9c179f3a317eb58596ae3ce9f9d
#
_entry.id   79f2b9c179f3a317eb58596ae3ce9f9d
#
_cell.length_a   1.000
_cell.length_b   1.000
_cell.length_c   1.000
_cell.angle_alpha   90.00
_cell.angle_beta   90.00
_cell.angle_gamma   90.00
#
_symmetry.space_group_name_H-M   'P 1'
#
loop_
_entity.id
_entity.type
_entity.pdbx_description
1 polymer ?
#
loop_
_entity_poly.entity_id
_entity_poly.type
_entity_poly.pdbx_seq_one_letter_code
_entity_poly.pdbx_strand_id
1 'polypeptide(L)'
;MPRLMISLVTAFALVALMPTAAHAAACKPVKNPYPGTRYEGIDLTRIRAEGVGCPTARRVARKAHHKALGLTPPPDGIRRFRWHGWRVRGDLRPEIDRYVARKGERRVRWRF
;
A
#
# COMPACT_ATOMS: atom_id res chain seq x y z
N MET A 1 -19.06 -50.70 46.57
CA MET A 1 -18.06 -50.56 45.48
C MET A 1 -18.08 -49.12 45.00
N PRO A 2 -17.04 -48.35 45.23
CA PRO A 2 -17.06 -46.98 44.71
C PRO A 2 -16.79 -47.00 43.20
N ARG A 3 -17.73 -46.45 42.46
CA ARG A 3 -17.52 -46.17 41.05
C ARG A 3 -16.75 -44.89 40.92
N LEU A 4 -15.51 -44.99 40.45
CA LEU A 4 -14.72 -43.87 40.04
C LEU A 4 -15.26 -43.35 38.72
N MET A 5 -16.01 -42.23 38.76
CA MET A 5 -16.32 -41.47 37.56
C MET A 5 -15.11 -40.63 37.18
N ILE A 6 -14.41 -41.05 36.15
CA ILE A 6 -13.34 -40.21 35.54
C ILE A 6 -14.06 -39.22 34.63
N SER A 7 -14.21 -38.01 35.14
CA SER A 7 -14.63 -36.90 34.28
C SER A 7 -13.44 -36.49 33.36
N LEU A 8 -13.52 -36.89 32.11
CA LEU A 8 -12.63 -36.35 31.09
C LEU A 8 -13.03 -34.90 30.84
N VAL A 9 -12.30 -33.96 31.41
CA VAL A 9 -12.39 -32.55 31.05
C VAL A 9 -11.60 -32.38 29.76
N THR A 10 -12.34 -32.37 28.65
CA THR A 10 -11.74 -32.01 27.36
C THR A 10 -11.54 -30.50 27.36
N ALA A 11 -10.31 -30.05 27.61
CA ALA A 11 -9.95 -28.64 27.46
C ALA A 11 -9.90 -28.33 25.96
N PHE A 12 -10.94 -27.70 25.43
CA PHE A 12 -10.87 -27.07 24.13
C PHE A 12 -9.95 -25.85 24.24
N ALA A 13 -8.73 -25.99 23.73
CA ALA A 13 -7.87 -24.84 23.51
C ALA A 13 -8.47 -24.03 22.35
N LEU A 14 -9.15 -22.93 22.67
CA LEU A 14 -9.52 -21.91 21.70
C LEU A 14 -8.23 -21.23 21.25
N VAL A 15 -7.73 -21.68 20.08
CA VAL A 15 -6.69 -20.93 19.38
C VAL A 15 -7.37 -19.68 18.84
N ALA A 16 -7.26 -18.57 19.55
CA ALA A 16 -7.66 -17.28 19.02
C ALA A 16 -6.76 -16.97 17.81
N LEU A 17 -7.32 -17.13 16.62
CA LEU A 17 -6.73 -16.56 15.41
C LEU A 17 -6.78 -15.03 15.56
N MET A 18 -5.72 -14.45 16.10
CA MET A 18 -5.53 -13.01 16.04
C MET A 18 -5.37 -12.64 14.56
N PRO A 19 -6.20 -11.71 14.02
CA PRO A 19 -5.93 -11.17 12.71
C PRO A 19 -4.53 -10.56 12.76
N THR A 20 -3.58 -11.12 12.05
CA THR A 20 -2.29 -10.49 11.81
C THR A 20 -2.59 -9.15 11.13
N ALA A 21 -2.35 -8.05 11.86
CA ALA A 21 -2.37 -6.73 11.24
C ALA A 21 -1.44 -6.80 10.03
N ALA A 22 -2.00 -6.48 8.83
CA ALA A 22 -1.21 -6.45 7.62
C ALA A 22 -0.16 -5.35 7.78
N HIS A 23 1.10 -5.72 8.07
CA HIS A 23 2.21 -4.79 8.13
C HIS A 23 2.55 -4.35 6.71
N ALA A 24 2.71 -3.03 6.52
CA ALA A 24 3.18 -2.49 5.27
C ALA A 24 4.61 -2.96 4.99
N ALA A 25 4.80 -3.71 3.92
CA ALA A 25 6.13 -4.12 3.48
C ALA A 25 6.82 -2.95 2.77
N ALA A 26 8.09 -2.70 3.12
CA ALA A 26 8.93 -1.75 2.41
C ALA A 26 9.43 -2.39 1.11
N CYS A 27 9.23 -1.71 -0.01
CA CYS A 27 9.65 -2.15 -1.33
C CYS A 27 10.83 -1.33 -1.84
N LYS A 28 11.59 -1.90 -2.79
CA LYS A 28 12.67 -1.18 -3.46
C LYS A 28 12.13 0.03 -4.21
N PRO A 29 12.86 1.15 -4.25
CA PRO A 29 12.46 2.31 -5.07
C PRO A 29 12.41 1.96 -6.55
N VAL A 30 11.60 2.72 -7.31
CA VAL A 30 11.65 2.71 -8.77
C VAL A 30 12.62 3.81 -9.20
N LYS A 31 13.77 3.39 -9.75
CA LYS A 31 14.84 4.30 -10.14
C LYS A 31 14.51 4.98 -11.47
N ASN A 32 14.64 6.32 -11.48
CA ASN A 32 14.55 7.15 -12.69
C ASN A 32 13.43 6.73 -13.64
N PRO A 33 12.15 6.76 -13.22
CA PRO A 33 11.05 6.26 -14.04
C PRO A 33 10.74 7.16 -15.25
N TYR A 34 11.27 8.38 -15.29
CA TYR A 34 10.96 9.38 -16.32
C TYR A 34 12.22 9.92 -17.00
N PRO A 35 13.02 9.05 -17.65
CA PRO A 35 14.23 9.50 -18.36
C PRO A 35 13.87 10.40 -19.55
N GLY A 36 14.70 11.40 -19.81
CA GLY A 36 14.49 12.33 -20.92
C GLY A 36 13.38 13.36 -20.71
N THR A 37 12.84 13.47 -19.50
CA THR A 37 11.82 14.45 -19.12
C THR A 37 12.39 15.43 -18.09
N ARG A 38 11.65 16.48 -17.75
CA ARG A 38 12.00 17.39 -16.66
C ARG A 38 12.11 16.72 -15.28
N TYR A 39 11.59 15.48 -15.17
CA TYR A 39 11.65 14.67 -13.96
C TYR A 39 12.77 13.63 -13.98
N GLU A 40 13.69 13.75 -14.94
CA GLU A 40 14.82 12.83 -15.03
C GLU A 40 15.67 12.84 -13.76
N GLY A 41 16.07 11.67 -13.31
CA GLY A 41 16.86 11.46 -12.10
C GLY A 41 16.07 11.45 -10.80
N ILE A 42 14.75 11.70 -10.83
CA ILE A 42 13.89 11.62 -9.64
C ILE A 42 13.32 10.21 -9.54
N ASP A 43 13.50 9.58 -8.40
CA ASP A 43 13.02 8.22 -8.13
C ASP A 43 11.65 8.24 -7.44
N LEU A 44 10.88 7.15 -7.61
CA LEU A 44 9.76 6.86 -6.71
C LEU A 44 10.31 6.13 -5.49
N THR A 45 10.20 6.76 -4.33
CA THR A 45 10.79 6.29 -3.08
C THR A 45 9.75 5.94 -2.04
N ARG A 46 10.18 5.33 -0.93
CA ARG A 46 9.32 4.99 0.19
C ARG A 46 8.07 4.19 -0.24
N ILE A 47 8.24 3.28 -1.20
CA ILE A 47 7.16 2.42 -1.66
C ILE A 47 6.84 1.42 -0.57
N ARG A 48 5.58 1.42 -0.13
CA ARG A 48 5.07 0.49 0.88
C ARG A 48 3.84 -0.22 0.36
N ALA A 49 3.78 -1.54 0.59
CA ALA A 49 2.73 -2.41 0.10
C ALA A 49 1.96 -3.03 1.27
N GLU A 50 0.64 -2.90 1.27
CA GLU A 50 -0.28 -3.60 2.17
C GLU A 50 -1.28 -4.40 1.33
N GLY A 51 -1.41 -5.69 1.61
CA GLY A 51 -2.34 -6.57 0.90
C GLY A 51 -1.94 -6.92 -0.54
N VAL A 52 -0.78 -6.48 -1.01
CA VAL A 52 -0.18 -6.82 -2.30
C VAL A 52 1.32 -7.03 -2.12
N GLY A 53 1.94 -7.77 -3.04
CA GLY A 53 3.39 -7.93 -3.06
C GLY A 53 4.11 -6.69 -3.62
N CYS A 54 5.41 -6.60 -3.37
CA CYS A 54 6.25 -5.51 -3.86
C CYS A 54 6.26 -5.36 -5.39
N PRO A 55 6.27 -6.43 -6.21
CA PRO A 55 6.18 -6.29 -7.66
C PRO A 55 4.93 -5.54 -8.10
N THR A 56 3.76 -5.87 -7.54
CA THR A 56 2.50 -5.17 -7.81
C THR A 56 2.53 -3.74 -7.30
N ALA A 57 3.01 -3.53 -6.07
CA ALA A 57 3.10 -2.19 -5.47
C ALA A 57 3.99 -1.24 -6.29
N ARG A 58 5.14 -1.72 -6.75
CA ARG A 58 6.06 -0.93 -7.60
C ARG A 58 5.42 -0.59 -8.94
N ARG A 59 4.67 -1.52 -9.53
CA ARG A 59 3.94 -1.28 -10.78
C ARG A 59 2.83 -0.25 -10.59
N VAL A 60 2.03 -0.37 -9.51
CA VAL A 60 0.98 0.59 -9.17
C VAL A 60 1.58 1.98 -8.99
N ALA A 61 2.62 2.11 -8.17
CA ALA A 61 3.31 3.38 -7.95
C ALA A 61 3.77 4.00 -9.27
N ARG A 62 4.46 3.24 -10.12
CA ARG A 62 4.99 3.73 -11.40
C ARG A 62 3.88 4.13 -12.38
N LYS A 63 2.89 3.27 -12.58
CA LYS A 63 1.84 3.48 -13.59
C LYS A 63 0.83 4.54 -13.15
N ALA A 64 0.38 4.50 -11.91
CA ALA A 64 -0.54 5.50 -11.39
C ALA A 64 0.13 6.87 -11.29
N HIS A 65 1.39 6.94 -10.88
CA HIS A 65 2.12 8.21 -10.84
C HIS A 65 2.35 8.79 -12.25
N HIS A 66 2.63 7.97 -13.24
CA HIS A 66 2.73 8.42 -14.62
C HIS A 66 1.44 9.09 -15.09
N LYS A 67 0.27 8.50 -14.77
CA LYS A 67 -1.02 9.15 -15.03
C LYS A 67 -1.14 10.48 -14.29
N ALA A 68 -0.73 10.54 -13.03
CA ALA A 68 -0.80 11.75 -12.22
C ALA A 68 -0.06 12.93 -12.85
N LEU A 69 1.10 12.70 -13.44
CA LEU A 69 1.91 13.75 -14.08
C LEU A 69 1.23 14.36 -15.31
N GLY A 70 0.30 13.63 -15.96
CA GLY A 70 -0.48 14.13 -17.08
C GLY A 70 -1.73 14.92 -16.69
N LEU A 71 -2.06 14.99 -15.41
CA LEU A 71 -3.23 15.69 -14.92
C LEU A 71 -2.92 17.15 -14.55
N THR A 72 -3.92 18.02 -14.72
CA THR A 72 -3.81 19.43 -14.28
C THR A 72 -3.57 19.50 -12.78
N PRO A 73 -2.60 20.32 -12.31
CA PRO A 73 -2.38 20.50 -10.88
C PRO A 73 -3.66 20.97 -10.17
N PRO A 74 -4.04 20.34 -9.04
CA PRO A 74 -5.25 20.72 -8.30
C PRO A 74 -5.04 22.03 -7.56
N PRO A 75 -6.06 22.92 -7.47
CA PRO A 75 -5.94 24.21 -6.80
C PRO A 75 -5.72 24.07 -5.28
N ASP A 76 -6.20 23.00 -4.66
CA ASP A 76 -6.04 22.74 -3.22
C ASP A 76 -4.74 21.98 -2.87
N GLY A 77 -3.95 21.61 -3.87
CA GLY A 77 -2.73 20.81 -3.68
C GLY A 77 -2.99 19.31 -3.41
N ILE A 78 -4.24 18.87 -3.49
CA ILE A 78 -4.61 17.47 -3.32
C ILE A 78 -5.10 16.91 -4.65
N ARG A 79 -4.34 15.97 -5.20
CA ARG A 79 -4.68 15.30 -6.45
C ARG A 79 -5.48 14.04 -6.16
N ARG A 80 -6.66 13.88 -6.83
CA ARG A 80 -7.53 12.71 -6.69
C ARG A 80 -7.87 12.17 -8.06
N PHE A 81 -7.63 10.88 -8.27
CA PHE A 81 -7.97 10.22 -9.54
C PHE A 81 -8.07 8.71 -9.35
N ARG A 82 -8.52 8.03 -10.40
CA ARG A 82 -8.58 6.55 -10.45
C ARG A 82 -7.64 6.02 -11.52
N TRP A 83 -7.03 4.90 -11.21
CA TRP A 83 -6.21 4.14 -12.15
C TRP A 83 -6.50 2.65 -11.96
N HIS A 84 -7.06 1.97 -12.98
CA HIS A 84 -7.36 0.53 -12.97
C HIS A 84 -8.02 0.04 -11.67
N GLY A 85 -9.06 0.73 -11.23
CA GLY A 85 -9.79 0.41 -10.00
C GLY A 85 -9.11 0.85 -8.71
N TRP A 86 -7.89 1.38 -8.76
CA TRP A 86 -7.22 2.02 -7.64
C TRP A 86 -7.69 3.47 -7.50
N ARG A 87 -8.06 3.85 -6.30
CA ARG A 87 -8.30 5.25 -5.96
C ARG A 87 -7.01 5.86 -5.46
N VAL A 88 -6.55 6.90 -6.13
CA VAL A 88 -5.27 7.52 -5.84
C VAL A 88 -5.48 8.92 -5.28
N ARG A 89 -4.77 9.21 -4.21
CA ARG A 89 -4.69 10.53 -3.61
C ARG A 89 -3.24 10.95 -3.50
N GLY A 90 -2.92 12.10 -4.08
CA GLY A 90 -1.59 12.72 -3.99
C GLY A 90 -1.65 14.01 -3.20
N ASP A 91 -0.81 14.14 -2.19
CA ASP A 91 -0.62 15.38 -1.45
C ASP A 91 0.63 16.09 -1.99
N LEU A 92 0.42 17.18 -2.72
CA LEU A 92 1.47 17.98 -3.37
C LEU A 92 1.91 19.18 -2.52
N ARG A 93 1.33 19.37 -1.34
CA ARG A 93 1.65 20.50 -0.45
C ARG A 93 2.99 20.37 0.25
N PRO A 94 3.43 19.16 0.71
CA PRO A 94 4.78 19.01 1.22
C PRO A 94 5.84 19.21 0.14
N GLU A 95 7.08 19.45 0.54
CA GLU A 95 8.23 19.56 -0.38
C GLU A 95 8.40 18.30 -1.25
N ILE A 96 8.14 17.14 -0.69
CA ILE A 96 8.12 15.85 -1.39
C ILE A 96 6.68 15.39 -1.49
N ASP A 97 6.20 15.11 -2.70
CA ASP A 97 4.86 14.64 -2.97
C ASP A 97 4.62 13.28 -2.33
N ARG A 98 3.46 13.10 -1.71
CA ARG A 98 3.05 11.86 -1.05
C ARG A 98 1.81 11.31 -1.70
N TYR A 99 1.88 10.06 -2.15
CA TYR A 99 0.79 9.38 -2.82
C TYR A 99 0.33 8.15 -2.05
N VAL A 100 -0.97 7.91 -2.09
CA VAL A 100 -1.62 6.69 -1.59
C VAL A 100 -2.60 6.19 -2.63
N ALA A 101 -2.48 4.92 -3.02
CA ALA A 101 -3.45 4.23 -3.85
C ALA A 101 -4.14 3.15 -3.03
N ARG A 102 -5.47 3.07 -3.16
CA ARG A 102 -6.30 2.09 -2.43
C ARG A 102 -7.22 1.34 -3.38
N LYS A 103 -7.32 0.04 -3.17
CA LYS A 103 -8.26 -0.84 -3.87
C LYS A 103 -8.77 -1.89 -2.89
N GLY A 104 -10.00 -1.71 -2.37
CA GLY A 104 -10.49 -2.51 -1.25
C GLY A 104 -9.58 -2.32 -0.03
N GLU A 105 -9.07 -3.42 0.52
CA GLU A 105 -8.15 -3.41 1.67
C GLU A 105 -6.67 -3.32 1.24
N ARG A 106 -6.39 -3.28 -0.04
CA ARG A 106 -5.05 -3.13 -0.58
C ARG A 106 -4.65 -1.68 -0.57
N ARG A 107 -3.39 -1.40 -0.20
CA ARG A 107 -2.85 -0.05 -0.15
C ARG A 107 -1.41 -0.02 -0.61
N VAL A 108 -1.09 0.95 -1.44
CA VAL A 108 0.26 1.25 -1.91
C VAL A 108 0.55 2.71 -1.63
N ARG A 109 1.69 2.99 -1.03
CA ARG A 109 2.18 4.35 -0.79
C ARG A 109 3.50 4.57 -1.49
N TRP A 110 3.74 5.80 -1.92
CA TRP A 110 5.05 6.21 -2.45
C TRP A 110 5.25 7.72 -2.31
N ARG A 111 6.47 8.15 -2.53
CA ARG A 111 6.89 9.55 -2.56
C ARG A 111 7.61 9.85 -3.87
N PHE A 112 7.49 11.09 -4.28
CA PHE A 112 8.12 11.60 -5.51
C PHE A 112 8.68 13.01 -5.34
#